data_2767254811d2c5eca55ccbb1f6157aeb
#
_entry.id   2767254811d2c5eca55ccbb1f6157aeb
#
_cell.length_a   1.000
_cell.length_b   1.000
_cell.length_c   1.000
_cell.angle_alpha   90.00
_cell.angle_beta   90.00
_cell.angle_gamma   90.00
#
_symmetry.space_group_name_H-M   'P 1'
#
loop_
_entity.id
_entity.type
_entity.pdbx_description
1 polymer ?
#
loop_
_entity_poly.entity_id
_entity_poly.type
_entity_poly.pdbx_seq_one_letter_code
_entity_poly.pdbx_strand_id
1 'polypeptide(L)'
;MRYYRQLRELTTRQLAEKLNIVPATVLAYEQGRFPIPYEISIAAAEMLHISEELLFDDFCVFISAPYTELLHTVRKRYGLSQVDFAQKAGISPSIYAKWEAGNRRPSRKMYQQLKAIYPEI
;
A
#
# COMPACT_ATOMS: atom_id res chain seq x y z
N MET A 1 -10.77 -4.61 9.58
CA MET A 1 -10.03 -4.80 10.86
C MET A 1 -10.95 -5.02 12.05
N ARG A 2 -11.98 -4.19 12.22
CA ARG A 2 -12.93 -4.31 13.35
C ARG A 2 -13.56 -5.69 13.45
N TYR A 3 -14.06 -6.21 12.33
CA TYR A 3 -14.69 -7.54 12.29
C TYR A 3 -13.75 -8.63 12.80
N TYR A 4 -12.53 -8.66 12.31
CA TYR A 4 -11.56 -9.69 12.68
C TYR A 4 -11.07 -9.52 14.12
N ARG A 5 -10.94 -8.26 14.59
CA ARG A 5 -10.60 -7.97 15.98
C ARG A 5 -11.67 -8.52 16.93
N GLN A 6 -12.93 -8.26 16.62
CA GLN A 6 -14.05 -8.74 17.44
C GLN A 6 -14.16 -10.26 17.42
N LEU A 7 -13.88 -10.87 16.28
CA LEU A 7 -13.87 -12.31 16.13
C LEU A 7 -12.83 -12.97 17.06
N ARG A 8 -11.72 -12.30 17.33
CA ARG A 8 -10.67 -12.74 18.25
C ARG A 8 -10.88 -12.25 19.68
N GLU A 9 -12.01 -11.63 19.96
CA GLU A 9 -12.38 -11.12 21.29
C GLU A 9 -11.37 -10.11 21.85
N LEU A 10 -10.77 -9.32 20.96
CA LEU A 10 -9.83 -8.28 21.34
C LEU A 10 -10.50 -6.90 21.38
N THR A 11 -10.19 -6.12 22.42
CA THR A 11 -10.56 -4.71 22.46
C THR A 11 -9.64 -3.89 21.56
N THR A 12 -10.05 -2.65 21.21
CA THR A 12 -9.17 -1.74 20.47
C THR A 12 -7.87 -1.51 21.23
N ARG A 13 -7.93 -1.39 22.54
CA ARG A 13 -6.74 -1.20 23.38
C ARG A 13 -5.82 -2.41 23.30
N GLN A 14 -6.35 -3.61 23.38
CA GLN A 14 -5.54 -4.82 23.32
C GLN A 14 -4.83 -4.97 21.97
N LEU A 15 -5.54 -4.70 20.88
CA LEU A 15 -4.93 -4.74 19.54
C LEU A 15 -3.88 -3.64 19.40
N ALA A 16 -4.17 -2.44 19.88
CA ALA A 16 -3.23 -1.31 19.85
C ALA A 16 -1.93 -1.64 20.57
N GLU A 17 -2.02 -2.26 21.74
CA GLU A 17 -0.83 -2.70 22.49
C GLU A 17 0.00 -3.68 21.69
N LYS A 18 -0.65 -4.67 21.07
CA LYS A 18 0.04 -5.67 20.25
C LYS A 18 0.72 -5.06 19.03
N LEU A 19 0.14 -4.00 18.48
CA LEU A 19 0.67 -3.28 17.31
C LEU A 19 1.62 -2.13 17.68
N ASN A 20 1.77 -1.87 18.97
CA ASN A 20 2.59 -0.75 19.47
C ASN A 20 2.14 0.61 18.92
N ILE A 21 0.84 0.82 18.85
CA ILE A 21 0.19 2.07 18.45
C ILE A 21 -0.85 2.46 19.48
N VAL A 22 -1.37 3.69 19.41
CA VAL A 22 -2.40 4.14 20.33
C VAL A 22 -3.79 3.63 19.94
N PRO A 23 -4.70 3.38 20.91
CA PRO A 23 -6.05 2.89 20.61
C PRO A 23 -6.84 3.78 19.65
N ALA A 24 -6.67 5.10 19.75
CA ALA A 24 -7.32 6.05 18.84
C ALA A 24 -6.94 5.82 17.39
N THR A 25 -5.70 5.38 17.13
CA THR A 25 -5.24 5.07 15.78
C THR A 25 -5.91 3.82 15.24
N VAL A 26 -6.07 2.77 16.07
CA VAL A 26 -6.84 1.57 15.67
C VAL A 26 -8.26 1.96 15.31
N LEU A 27 -8.90 2.77 16.14
CA LEU A 27 -10.26 3.23 15.89
C LEU A 27 -10.36 4.02 14.58
N ALA A 28 -9.39 4.90 14.31
CA ALA A 28 -9.36 5.69 13.08
C ALA A 28 -9.26 4.79 11.84
N TYR A 29 -8.46 3.73 11.89
CA TYR A 29 -8.38 2.74 10.81
C TYR A 29 -9.72 2.01 10.63
N GLU A 30 -10.35 1.59 11.71
CA GLU A 30 -11.62 0.87 11.67
C GLU A 30 -12.76 1.73 11.14
N GLN A 31 -12.69 3.04 11.38
CA GLN A 31 -13.68 4.01 10.89
C GLN A 31 -13.39 4.50 9.46
N GLY A 32 -12.30 4.06 8.87
CA GLY A 32 -11.93 4.48 7.52
C GLY A 32 -11.43 5.90 7.41
N ARG A 33 -11.00 6.53 8.51
CA ARG A 33 -10.46 7.90 8.49
C ARG A 33 -9.11 7.97 7.81
N PHE A 34 -8.29 6.94 8.00
CA PHE A 34 -6.96 6.82 7.40
C PHE A 34 -6.80 5.42 6.82
N PRO A 35 -6.09 5.28 5.70
CA PRO A 35 -5.73 3.95 5.20
C PRO A 35 -4.76 3.28 6.19
N ILE A 36 -4.84 1.96 6.30
CA ILE A 36 -3.93 1.20 7.14
C ILE A 36 -2.58 1.12 6.43
N PRO A 37 -1.47 1.57 7.06
CA PRO A 37 -0.15 1.42 6.47
C PRO A 37 0.18 -0.05 6.19
N TYR A 38 1.00 -0.28 5.17
CA TYR A 38 1.37 -1.63 4.74
C TYR A 38 1.93 -2.48 5.90
N GLU A 39 2.88 -1.95 6.64
CA GLU A 39 3.52 -2.65 7.76
C GLU A 39 2.54 -2.95 8.89
N ILE A 40 1.60 -2.03 9.15
CA ILE A 40 0.56 -2.24 10.17
C ILE A 40 -0.43 -3.32 9.70
N SER A 41 -0.78 -3.35 8.42
CA SER A 41 -1.65 -4.39 7.87
C SER A 41 -1.05 -5.78 8.06
N ILE A 42 0.26 -5.93 7.80
CA ILE A 42 0.95 -7.20 7.98
C ILE A 42 0.97 -7.61 9.45
N ALA A 43 1.36 -6.69 10.33
CA ALA A 43 1.43 -6.97 11.77
C ALA A 43 0.05 -7.30 12.35
N ALA A 44 -0.98 -6.55 11.96
CA ALA A 44 -2.35 -6.78 12.41
C ALA A 44 -2.87 -8.14 11.92
N ALA A 45 -2.61 -8.50 10.67
CA ALA A 45 -3.02 -9.80 10.12
C ALA A 45 -2.38 -10.95 10.91
N GLU A 46 -1.12 -10.82 11.26
CA GLU A 46 -0.42 -11.80 12.08
C GLU A 46 -1.06 -11.94 13.45
N MET A 47 -1.35 -10.81 14.12
CA MET A 47 -1.99 -10.81 15.44
C MET A 47 -3.42 -11.34 15.41
N LEU A 48 -4.12 -11.15 14.31
CA LEU A 48 -5.51 -11.58 14.14
C LEU A 48 -5.62 -12.99 13.52
N HIS A 49 -4.50 -13.60 13.16
CA HIS A 49 -4.44 -14.91 12.50
C HIS A 49 -5.27 -14.98 11.22
N ILE A 50 -5.13 -13.97 10.38
CA ILE A 50 -5.81 -13.88 9.08
C ILE A 50 -4.80 -13.62 7.97
N SER A 51 -5.23 -13.80 6.72
CA SER A 51 -4.42 -13.42 5.56
C SER A 51 -4.29 -11.89 5.51
N GLU A 52 -3.09 -11.40 5.26
CA GLU A 52 -2.83 -9.95 5.19
C GLU A 52 -3.62 -9.25 4.09
N GLU A 53 -3.94 -9.96 3.01
CA GLU A 53 -4.73 -9.44 1.89
C GLU A 53 -6.11 -8.95 2.32
N LEU A 54 -6.65 -9.50 3.41
CA LEU A 54 -7.95 -9.07 3.95
C LEU A 54 -7.92 -7.65 4.52
N LEU A 55 -6.73 -7.12 4.81
CA LEU A 55 -6.53 -5.77 5.33
C LEU A 55 -5.89 -4.83 4.31
N PHE A 56 -5.47 -5.33 3.15
CA PHE A 56 -4.82 -4.53 2.13
C PHE A 56 -5.82 -3.69 1.35
N ASP A 57 -5.44 -2.45 1.06
CA ASP A 57 -6.04 -1.67 -0.01
C ASP A 57 -5.23 -1.87 -1.32
N ASP A 58 -5.63 -1.19 -2.38
CA ASP A 58 -4.99 -1.31 -3.69
C ASP A 58 -3.48 -1.00 -3.65
N PHE A 59 -3.11 0.00 -2.86
CA PHE A 59 -1.70 0.36 -2.70
C PHE A 59 -0.90 -0.77 -2.04
N CYS A 60 -1.44 -1.34 -0.97
CA CYS A 60 -0.78 -2.45 -0.27
C CYS A 60 -0.63 -3.67 -1.17
N VAL A 61 -1.64 -3.98 -1.96
CA VAL A 61 -1.58 -5.05 -2.96
C VAL A 61 -0.47 -4.76 -3.98
N PHE A 62 -0.41 -3.52 -4.47
CA PHE A 62 0.60 -3.11 -5.45
C PHE A 62 2.02 -3.31 -4.92
N ILE A 63 2.34 -2.82 -3.72
CA ILE A 63 3.70 -2.92 -3.19
C ILE A 63 4.07 -4.31 -2.67
N SER A 64 3.09 -5.17 -2.38
CA SER A 64 3.35 -6.55 -1.98
C SER A 64 3.66 -7.46 -3.17
N ALA A 65 3.20 -7.07 -4.36
CA ALA A 65 3.46 -7.78 -5.60
C ALA A 65 4.81 -7.36 -6.21
N PRO A 66 5.28 -8.03 -7.27
CA PRO A 66 6.50 -7.59 -7.97
C PRO A 66 6.20 -6.33 -8.80
N TYR A 67 6.05 -5.20 -8.12
CA TYR A 67 5.67 -3.92 -8.73
C TYR A 67 6.69 -3.42 -9.76
N THR A 68 7.96 -3.78 -9.61
CA THR A 68 9.01 -3.41 -10.58
C THR A 68 8.70 -3.99 -11.96
N GLU A 69 8.29 -5.25 -11.99
CA GLU A 69 7.92 -5.93 -13.23
C GLU A 69 6.62 -5.35 -13.80
N LEU A 70 5.65 -5.07 -12.95
CA LEU A 70 4.39 -4.48 -13.37
C LEU A 70 4.61 -3.09 -14.00
N LEU A 71 5.39 -2.24 -13.35
CA LEU A 71 5.72 -0.90 -13.87
C LEU A 71 6.40 -1.00 -15.24
N HIS A 72 7.38 -1.88 -15.36
CA HIS A 72 8.09 -2.09 -16.62
C HIS A 72 7.14 -2.57 -17.72
N THR A 73 6.27 -3.53 -17.42
CA THR A 73 5.32 -4.08 -18.37
C THR A 73 4.32 -3.03 -18.85
N VAL A 74 3.75 -2.26 -17.93
CA VAL A 74 2.80 -1.20 -18.28
C VAL A 74 3.49 -0.12 -19.11
N ARG A 75 4.67 0.32 -18.71
CA ARG A 75 5.44 1.31 -19.48
C ARG A 75 5.71 0.84 -20.89
N LYS A 76 6.11 -0.41 -21.06
CA LYS A 76 6.34 -1.01 -22.38
C LYS A 76 5.09 -1.01 -23.25
N ARG A 77 3.92 -1.29 -22.66
CA ARG A 77 2.64 -1.24 -23.39
C ARG A 77 2.33 0.13 -23.94
N TYR A 78 2.68 1.18 -23.19
CA TYR A 78 2.53 2.56 -23.65
C TYR A 78 3.62 3.01 -24.61
N GLY A 79 4.68 2.21 -24.79
CA GLY A 79 5.79 2.53 -25.67
C GLY A 79 6.59 3.74 -25.23
N LEU A 80 6.65 4.03 -23.94
CA LEU A 80 7.29 5.23 -23.40
C LEU A 80 8.63 4.90 -22.73
N SER A 81 9.54 5.89 -22.76
CA SER A 81 10.75 5.86 -21.94
C SER A 81 10.39 6.05 -20.47
N GLN A 82 11.33 5.76 -19.57
CA GLN A 82 11.14 6.03 -18.14
C GLN A 82 10.86 7.50 -17.88
N VAL A 83 11.58 8.39 -18.58
CA VAL A 83 11.40 9.84 -18.43
C VAL A 83 9.99 10.26 -18.83
N ASP A 84 9.54 9.86 -20.01
CA ASP A 84 8.23 10.27 -20.53
C ASP A 84 7.09 9.65 -19.70
N PHE A 85 7.25 8.39 -19.31
CA PHE A 85 6.26 7.71 -18.48
C PHE A 85 6.07 8.42 -17.15
N ALA A 86 7.17 8.78 -16.49
CA ALA A 86 7.15 9.48 -15.21
C ALA A 86 6.58 10.89 -15.35
N GLN A 87 7.02 11.64 -16.36
CA GLN A 87 6.57 13.01 -16.56
C GLN A 87 5.08 13.13 -16.80
N LYS A 88 4.48 12.21 -17.54
CA LYS A 88 3.02 12.19 -17.75
C LYS A 88 2.24 12.05 -16.45
N ALA A 89 2.79 11.40 -15.47
CA ALA A 89 2.16 11.20 -14.15
C ALA A 89 2.59 12.27 -13.14
N GLY A 90 3.40 13.25 -13.53
CA GLY A 90 3.90 14.27 -12.62
C GLY A 90 4.91 13.74 -11.61
N ILE A 91 5.63 12.69 -11.96
CA ILE A 91 6.63 12.04 -11.11
C ILE A 91 8.03 12.38 -11.60
N SER A 92 8.96 12.63 -10.68
CA SER A 92 10.37 12.84 -11.04
C SER A 92 10.93 11.60 -11.75
N PRO A 93 11.52 11.74 -12.95
CA PRO A 93 12.10 10.59 -13.66
C PRO A 93 13.17 9.85 -12.86
N SER A 94 13.99 10.57 -12.09
CA SER A 94 15.02 9.93 -11.27
C SER A 94 14.43 9.08 -10.14
N ILE A 95 13.34 9.52 -9.54
CA ILE A 95 12.61 8.76 -8.52
C ILE A 95 11.94 7.54 -9.16
N TYR A 96 11.29 7.73 -10.30
CA TYR A 96 10.63 6.63 -11.01
C TYR A 96 11.61 5.52 -11.39
N ALA A 97 12.80 5.90 -11.88
CA ALA A 97 13.84 4.93 -12.23
C ALA A 97 14.23 4.05 -11.04
N LYS A 98 14.26 4.63 -9.83
CA LYS A 98 14.52 3.86 -8.60
C LYS A 98 13.41 2.85 -8.30
N TRP A 99 12.18 3.17 -8.63
CA TRP A 99 11.06 2.23 -8.47
C TRP A 99 11.20 1.02 -9.40
N GLU A 100 11.48 1.24 -10.67
CA GLU A 100 11.69 0.12 -11.61
C GLU A 100 12.93 -0.72 -11.26
N ALA A 101 13.94 -0.10 -10.68
CA ALA A 101 15.14 -0.80 -10.22
C ALA A 101 14.95 -1.55 -8.88
N GLY A 102 13.83 -1.31 -8.19
CA GLY A 102 13.57 -1.93 -6.91
C GLY A 102 14.32 -1.29 -5.73
N ASN A 103 14.93 -0.13 -5.94
CA ASN A 103 15.72 0.56 -4.91
C ASN A 103 14.87 1.45 -4.00
N ARG A 104 13.63 1.72 -4.37
CA ARG A 104 12.71 2.56 -3.62
C ARG A 104 11.27 2.20 -3.96
N ARG A 105 10.42 2.12 -2.94
CA ARG A 105 8.97 1.91 -3.14
C ARG A 105 8.27 3.24 -3.38
N PRO A 106 7.26 3.30 -4.26
CA PRO A 106 6.39 4.47 -4.36
C PRO A 106 5.68 4.71 -3.03
N SER A 107 5.44 5.99 -2.71
CA SER A 107 4.52 6.35 -1.64
C SER A 107 3.08 6.12 -2.11
N ARG A 108 2.14 6.05 -1.15
CA ARG A 108 0.71 5.94 -1.47
C ARG A 108 0.25 7.08 -2.38
N LYS A 109 0.69 8.30 -2.09
CA LYS A 109 0.34 9.48 -2.89
C LYS A 109 0.84 9.35 -4.32
N MET A 110 2.09 8.95 -4.51
CA MET A 110 2.69 8.79 -5.83
C MET A 110 2.08 7.63 -6.61
N TYR A 111 1.74 6.53 -5.92
CA TYR A 111 0.98 5.44 -6.50
C TYR A 111 -0.36 5.93 -7.06
N GLN A 112 -1.08 6.75 -6.30
CA GLN A 112 -2.35 7.32 -6.75
C GLN A 112 -2.17 8.21 -7.99
N GLN A 113 -1.08 8.99 -8.05
CA GLN A 113 -0.75 9.80 -9.23
C GLN A 113 -0.51 8.92 -10.46
N LEU A 114 0.25 7.83 -10.30
CA LEU A 114 0.49 6.88 -11.39
C LEU A 114 -0.81 6.23 -11.86
N LYS A 115 -1.62 5.75 -10.93
CA LYS A 115 -2.85 5.03 -11.25
C LYS A 115 -3.87 5.91 -11.94
N ALA A 116 -3.91 7.20 -11.61
CA ALA A 116 -4.80 8.15 -12.27
C ALA A 116 -4.51 8.28 -13.77
N ILE A 117 -3.24 8.14 -14.17
CA ILE A 117 -2.80 8.23 -15.56
C ILE A 117 -2.74 6.84 -16.23
N TYR A 118 -2.33 5.83 -15.47
CA TYR A 118 -2.17 4.45 -15.95
C TYR A 118 -3.03 3.50 -15.11
N PRO A 119 -4.33 3.34 -15.48
CA PRO A 119 -5.27 2.52 -14.68
C PRO A 119 -4.86 1.05 -14.56
N GLU A 120 -3.99 0.54 -15.43
CA GLU A 120 -3.50 -0.83 -15.40
C GLU A 120 -2.58 -1.13 -14.22
N ILE A 121 -2.11 -0.10 -13.53
CA ILE A 121 -1.24 -0.23 -12.34
C ILE A 121 -2.06 -0.57 -11.06
#